data_1b66740b5364446f42d7cd3e72068201
#
_entry.id   1b66740b5364446f42d7cd3e72068201
#
_cell.length_a   1.000
_cell.length_b   1.000
_cell.length_c   1.000
_cell.angle_alpha   90.00
_cell.angle_beta   90.00
_cell.angle_gamma   90.00
#
_symmetry.space_group_name_H-M   'P 1'
#
loop_
_entity.id
_entity.type
_entity.pdbx_description
1 polymer ?
#
loop_
_entity_poly.entity_id
_entity_poly.type
_entity_poly.pdbx_seq_one_letter_code
_entity_poly.pdbx_strand_id
1 'polypeptide(L)'
;GFSTHGPLQTIIRAIETGMFDFVNLHYYYFDQRNHAAISMAQIRDMGVFIISPNDKGGQLFNAPDKLKNAVKPFTPIQWNAQFCLQNPAVHTLSFGMTKASHFDEMKGIFPFEVPWSETGQKIKLKLDSFVLDDPYACYDGFGLQNDPSEINIPAVLRLRKLWKCYDMKEYGKYRYKIFQQKDHWFPGRYASDENISKIDLSKVPKNIPLKEMLAETHKELYTPEYSLIKE
;
A
#
# COMPACT_ATOMS: atom_id res chain seq x y z
N GLY A 1 0.18 -23.18 -4.36
CA GLY A 1 0.00 -21.88 -3.70
C GLY A 1 -1.06 -21.02 -4.38
N PHE A 2 -1.32 -19.84 -3.84
CA PHE A 2 -2.26 -18.91 -4.45
C PHE A 2 -1.79 -17.45 -4.36
N SER A 3 -2.31 -16.61 -5.24
CA SER A 3 -2.10 -15.16 -5.26
C SER A 3 -3.44 -14.46 -5.49
N THR A 4 -3.69 -13.37 -4.77
CA THR A 4 -4.96 -12.64 -4.90
C THR A 4 -4.84 -11.18 -4.49
N HIS A 5 -5.70 -10.35 -5.07
CA HIS A 5 -5.94 -8.96 -4.66
C HIS A 5 -7.26 -8.82 -3.87
N GLY A 6 -7.87 -9.95 -3.49
CA GLY A 6 -9.12 -9.96 -2.74
C GLY A 6 -9.02 -9.31 -1.35
N PRO A 7 -10.15 -9.05 -0.71
CA PRO A 7 -10.20 -8.55 0.65
C PRO A 7 -9.51 -9.49 1.64
N LEU A 8 -9.01 -8.93 2.74
CA LEU A 8 -8.31 -9.67 3.79
C LEU A 8 -9.06 -10.93 4.25
N GLN A 9 -10.38 -10.83 4.44
CA GLN A 9 -11.21 -11.96 4.86
C GLN A 9 -11.21 -13.12 3.85
N THR A 10 -11.19 -12.80 2.54
CA THR A 10 -11.09 -13.81 1.48
C THR A 10 -9.73 -14.51 1.51
N ILE A 11 -8.65 -13.74 1.74
CA ILE A 11 -7.30 -14.28 1.88
C ILE A 11 -7.23 -15.23 3.09
N ILE A 12 -7.73 -14.79 4.25
CA ILE A 12 -7.73 -15.59 5.47
C ILE A 12 -8.52 -16.90 5.25
N ARG A 13 -9.72 -16.83 4.66
CA ARG A 13 -10.50 -18.03 4.35
C ARG A 13 -9.76 -19.01 3.45
N ALA A 14 -9.07 -18.51 2.42
CA ALA A 14 -8.27 -19.38 1.55
C ALA A 14 -7.13 -20.05 2.32
N ILE A 15 -6.45 -19.36 3.22
CA ILE A 15 -5.41 -19.93 4.09
C ILE A 15 -6.00 -20.98 5.02
N GLU A 16 -7.16 -20.72 5.60
CA GLU A 16 -7.85 -21.63 6.53
C GLU A 16 -8.24 -22.97 5.90
N THR A 17 -8.43 -23.03 4.58
CA THR A 17 -8.74 -24.29 3.87
C THR A 17 -7.66 -25.35 4.02
N GLY A 18 -6.40 -24.94 4.29
CA GLY A 18 -5.26 -25.86 4.34
C GLY A 18 -4.88 -26.49 2.98
N MET A 19 -5.42 -25.95 1.87
CA MET A 19 -5.21 -26.51 0.53
C MET A 19 -3.94 -26.00 -0.17
N PHE A 20 -3.24 -25.06 0.46
CA PHE A 20 -2.12 -24.35 -0.18
C PHE A 20 -0.88 -24.36 0.71
N ASP A 21 0.29 -24.49 0.10
CA ASP A 21 1.59 -24.49 0.78
C ASP A 21 2.18 -23.08 0.92
N PHE A 22 1.77 -22.14 0.04
CA PHE A 22 2.23 -20.76 0.10
C PHE A 22 1.19 -19.77 -0.44
N VAL A 23 1.36 -18.50 -0.01
CA VAL A 23 0.55 -17.38 -0.46
C VAL A 23 1.44 -16.24 -0.96
N ASN A 24 1.00 -15.57 -2.04
CA ASN A 24 1.67 -14.41 -2.63
C ASN A 24 0.82 -13.16 -2.35
N LEU A 25 1.37 -12.23 -1.55
CA LEU A 25 0.64 -11.09 -0.99
C LEU A 25 1.38 -9.75 -1.23
N HIS A 26 0.61 -8.66 -1.15
CA HIS A 26 1.15 -7.31 -0.97
C HIS A 26 1.32 -7.02 0.51
N TYR A 27 2.54 -6.69 0.93
CA TYR A 27 2.86 -6.23 2.28
C TYR A 27 4.12 -5.38 2.24
N TYR A 28 3.99 -4.12 2.66
CA TYR A 28 5.06 -3.11 2.63
C TYR A 28 4.87 -2.17 3.81
N TYR A 29 5.86 -1.37 4.13
CA TYR A 29 5.68 -0.30 5.11
C TYR A 29 4.47 0.60 4.75
N PHE A 30 4.30 0.90 3.46
CA PHE A 30 3.23 1.74 2.93
C PHE A 30 1.90 1.02 2.67
N ASP A 31 1.83 -0.28 2.90
CA ASP A 31 0.61 -1.08 2.78
C ASP A 31 0.70 -2.34 3.64
N GLN A 32 0.15 -2.26 4.85
CA GLN A 32 0.22 -3.32 5.83
C GLN A 32 -1.12 -4.07 6.01
N ARG A 33 -2.09 -3.87 5.11
CA ARG A 33 -3.43 -4.44 5.22
C ARG A 33 -3.46 -5.95 5.35
N ASN A 34 -2.49 -6.64 4.78
CA ASN A 34 -2.41 -8.09 4.80
C ASN A 34 -1.58 -8.66 5.96
N HIS A 35 -1.22 -7.85 6.96
CA HIS A 35 -0.45 -8.32 8.11
C HIS A 35 -1.12 -9.51 8.82
N ALA A 36 -2.44 -9.43 9.05
CA ALA A 36 -3.18 -10.53 9.69
C ALA A 36 -3.20 -11.81 8.84
N ALA A 37 -3.22 -11.69 7.51
CA ALA A 37 -3.11 -12.86 6.63
C ALA A 37 -1.72 -13.52 6.72
N ILE A 38 -0.65 -12.72 6.85
CA ILE A 38 0.72 -13.23 7.07
C ILE A 38 0.80 -13.98 8.40
N SER A 39 0.23 -13.42 9.47
CA SER A 39 0.18 -14.10 10.78
C SER A 39 -0.61 -15.41 10.70
N MET A 40 -1.72 -15.46 9.98
CA MET A 40 -2.48 -16.67 9.77
C MET A 40 -1.71 -17.71 8.95
N ALA A 41 -1.00 -17.28 7.90
CA ALA A 41 -0.13 -18.16 7.10
C ALA A 41 0.97 -18.77 7.98
N GLN A 42 1.58 -18.01 8.88
CA GLN A 42 2.57 -18.50 9.83
C GLN A 42 1.98 -19.58 10.76
N ILE A 43 0.78 -19.35 11.30
CA ILE A 43 0.09 -20.34 12.16
C ILE A 43 -0.17 -21.65 11.40
N ARG A 44 -0.36 -21.57 10.07
CA ARG A 44 -0.62 -22.72 9.19
C ARG A 44 0.63 -23.31 8.55
N ASP A 45 1.82 -22.86 8.95
CA ASP A 45 3.11 -23.30 8.37
C ASP A 45 3.18 -23.10 6.85
N MET A 46 2.60 -22.00 6.36
CA MET A 46 2.57 -21.66 4.93
C MET A 46 3.71 -20.70 4.57
N GLY A 47 4.30 -20.90 3.39
CA GLY A 47 5.24 -19.94 2.81
C GLY A 47 4.56 -18.60 2.46
N VAL A 48 5.24 -17.49 2.75
CA VAL A 48 4.77 -16.13 2.41
C VAL A 48 5.74 -15.46 1.46
N PHE A 49 5.23 -15.08 0.28
CA PHE A 49 5.92 -14.32 -0.75
C PHE A 49 5.34 -12.92 -0.81
N ILE A 50 6.20 -11.89 -0.76
CA ILE A 50 5.77 -10.51 -0.93
C ILE A 50 6.05 -10.08 -2.36
N ILE A 51 4.97 -9.73 -3.10
CA ILE A 51 5.07 -9.33 -4.50
C ILE A 51 5.22 -7.81 -4.65
N SER A 52 6.07 -7.40 -5.58
CA SER A 52 6.24 -6.01 -6.03
C SER A 52 6.47 -4.99 -4.90
N PRO A 53 7.39 -5.23 -3.95
CA PRO A 53 7.60 -4.32 -2.82
C PRO A 53 8.14 -2.95 -3.24
N ASN A 54 8.76 -2.82 -4.40
CA ASN A 54 9.31 -1.58 -4.92
C ASN A 54 8.30 -0.74 -5.74
N ASP A 55 7.36 -1.38 -6.46
CA ASP A 55 6.40 -0.66 -7.31
C ASP A 55 5.10 -0.33 -6.56
N LYS A 56 4.38 -1.35 -6.10
CA LYS A 56 3.10 -1.14 -5.40
C LYS A 56 3.28 -0.64 -3.97
N GLY A 57 4.48 -0.71 -3.45
CA GLY A 57 4.91 -0.01 -2.24
C GLY A 57 5.10 1.50 -2.44
N GLY A 58 4.98 2.01 -3.67
CA GLY A 58 5.03 3.43 -3.93
C GLY A 58 5.93 3.87 -5.09
N GLN A 59 6.24 3.01 -6.05
CA GLN A 59 7.24 3.26 -7.10
C GLN A 59 8.57 3.78 -6.53
N LEU A 60 9.14 3.05 -5.60
CA LEU A 60 10.24 3.50 -4.75
C LEU A 60 11.54 3.81 -5.50
N PHE A 61 11.69 3.39 -6.76
CA PHE A 61 12.78 3.86 -7.64
C PHE A 61 12.68 5.37 -7.94
N ASN A 62 11.47 5.94 -7.89
CA ASN A 62 11.18 7.34 -8.13
C ASN A 62 10.60 8.00 -6.86
N ALA A 63 11.05 7.59 -5.69
CA ALA A 63 10.56 8.10 -4.43
C ALA A 63 10.80 9.61 -4.28
N PRO A 64 9.91 10.35 -3.60
CA PRO A 64 10.09 11.77 -3.34
C PRO A 64 11.27 12.02 -2.39
N ASP A 65 11.82 13.24 -2.43
CA ASP A 65 12.99 13.60 -1.63
C ASP A 65 12.73 13.55 -0.12
N LYS A 66 11.51 13.84 0.32
CA LYS A 66 11.08 13.65 1.71
C LYS A 66 11.38 12.23 2.18
N LEU A 67 10.98 11.24 1.37
CA LEU A 67 11.19 9.83 1.68
C LEU A 67 12.65 9.42 1.58
N LYS A 68 13.36 9.79 0.48
CA LYS A 68 14.79 9.53 0.31
C LYS A 68 15.62 10.04 1.48
N ASN A 69 15.31 11.26 1.97
CA ASN A 69 16.01 11.86 3.10
C ASN A 69 15.64 11.22 4.45
N ALA A 70 14.42 10.69 4.57
CA ALA A 70 13.97 10.05 5.79
C ALA A 70 14.64 8.71 6.06
N VAL A 71 14.95 7.96 5.00
CA VAL A 71 15.44 6.58 5.13
C VAL A 71 16.97 6.45 5.06
N LYS A 72 17.72 7.54 4.92
CA LYS A 72 19.19 7.49 4.93
C LYS A 72 19.72 6.75 6.16
N PRO A 73 20.77 5.91 6.00
CA PRO A 73 21.65 5.76 4.83
C PRO A 73 21.13 4.83 3.72
N PHE A 74 19.96 4.21 3.89
CA PHE A 74 19.37 3.32 2.89
C PHE A 74 18.70 4.11 1.76
N THR A 75 18.45 3.41 0.63
CA THR A 75 17.44 3.87 -0.32
C THR A 75 16.04 3.46 0.15
N PRO A 76 14.97 4.10 -0.36
CA PRO A 76 13.60 3.71 -0.02
C PRO A 76 13.29 2.24 -0.30
N ILE A 77 13.85 1.67 -1.37
CA ILE A 77 13.69 0.26 -1.72
C ILE A 77 14.37 -0.64 -0.71
N GLN A 78 15.64 -0.34 -0.39
CA GLN A 78 16.42 -1.13 0.57
C GLN A 78 15.75 -1.15 1.94
N TRP A 79 15.35 0.02 2.45
CA TRP A 79 14.70 0.10 3.75
C TRP A 79 13.33 -0.61 3.77
N ASN A 80 12.51 -0.42 2.72
CA ASN A 80 11.21 -1.09 2.64
C ASN A 80 11.35 -2.63 2.51
N ALA A 81 12.37 -3.11 1.79
CA ALA A 81 12.68 -4.53 1.73
C ALA A 81 13.05 -5.09 3.11
N GLN A 82 13.94 -4.39 3.83
CA GLN A 82 14.30 -4.77 5.19
C GLN A 82 13.08 -4.71 6.13
N PHE A 83 12.16 -3.74 5.96
CA PHE A 83 10.90 -3.72 6.70
C PHE A 83 10.09 -5.00 6.50
N CYS A 84 9.93 -5.46 5.26
CA CYS A 84 9.22 -6.69 4.99
C CYS A 84 9.89 -7.89 5.68
N LEU A 85 11.23 -7.96 5.64
CA LEU A 85 12.04 -9.03 6.21
C LEU A 85 12.14 -8.99 7.75
N GLN A 86 11.69 -7.92 8.41
CA GLN A 86 11.52 -7.92 9.87
C GLN A 86 10.41 -8.86 10.34
N ASN A 87 9.48 -9.21 9.46
CA ASN A 87 8.45 -10.19 9.79
C ASN A 87 8.97 -11.60 9.53
N PRO A 88 9.17 -12.44 10.56
CA PRO A 88 9.78 -13.77 10.43
C PRO A 88 8.94 -14.73 9.58
N ALA A 89 7.67 -14.44 9.34
CA ALA A 89 6.81 -15.21 8.47
C ALA A 89 7.00 -14.88 6.97
N VAL A 90 7.73 -13.81 6.63
CA VAL A 90 8.03 -13.45 5.24
C VAL A 90 9.26 -14.21 4.76
N HIS A 91 9.08 -15.08 3.77
CA HIS A 91 10.13 -15.95 3.25
C HIS A 91 10.85 -15.37 2.04
N THR A 92 10.14 -14.61 1.20
CA THR A 92 10.71 -14.11 -0.05
C THR A 92 10.09 -12.79 -0.50
N LEU A 93 10.89 -11.97 -1.17
CA LEU A 93 10.47 -10.73 -1.82
C LEU A 93 10.66 -10.86 -3.33
N SER A 94 9.60 -10.60 -4.11
CA SER A 94 9.64 -10.62 -5.57
C SER A 94 9.65 -9.21 -6.14
N PHE A 95 10.80 -8.78 -6.64
CA PHE A 95 10.99 -7.43 -7.20
C PHE A 95 10.79 -7.39 -8.71
N GLY A 96 10.06 -6.38 -9.20
CA GLY A 96 10.07 -6.02 -10.60
C GLY A 96 11.29 -5.14 -10.91
N MET A 97 12.20 -5.62 -11.76
CA MET A 97 13.42 -4.91 -12.14
C MET A 97 13.46 -4.72 -13.66
N THR A 98 13.73 -3.49 -14.11
CA THR A 98 13.72 -3.12 -15.53
C THR A 98 15.08 -2.61 -16.03
N LYS A 99 16.06 -2.45 -15.13
CA LYS A 99 17.42 -1.95 -15.43
C LYS A 99 18.45 -2.73 -14.64
N ALA A 100 19.67 -2.87 -15.21
CA ALA A 100 20.79 -3.54 -14.53
C ALA A 100 21.14 -2.88 -13.17
N SER A 101 21.09 -1.55 -13.11
CA SER A 101 21.32 -0.79 -11.85
C SER A 101 20.38 -1.14 -10.71
N HIS A 102 19.19 -1.67 -11.00
CA HIS A 102 18.27 -2.13 -9.95
C HIS A 102 18.81 -3.34 -9.19
N PHE A 103 19.61 -4.20 -9.84
CA PHE A 103 20.27 -5.31 -9.14
C PHE A 103 21.35 -4.82 -8.18
N ASP A 104 22.08 -3.78 -8.55
CA ASP A 104 23.09 -3.18 -7.65
C ASP A 104 22.42 -2.54 -6.43
N GLU A 105 21.29 -1.89 -6.62
CA GLU A 105 20.50 -1.35 -5.52
C GLU A 105 19.99 -2.46 -4.58
N MET A 106 19.52 -3.60 -5.13
CA MET A 106 19.06 -4.75 -4.33
C MET A 106 20.17 -5.38 -3.48
N LYS A 107 21.43 -5.38 -3.92
CA LYS A 107 22.55 -5.87 -3.11
C LYS A 107 22.66 -5.12 -1.78
N GLY A 108 22.32 -3.83 -1.76
CA GLY A 108 22.34 -2.99 -0.54
C GLY A 108 21.22 -3.32 0.47
N ILE A 109 20.34 -4.29 0.19
CA ILE A 109 19.43 -4.82 1.20
C ILE A 109 20.19 -5.61 2.26
N PHE A 110 21.30 -6.23 1.87
CA PHE A 110 22.11 -7.11 2.72
C PHE A 110 23.46 -6.46 3.08
N PRO A 111 23.98 -6.71 4.29
CA PRO A 111 23.33 -7.44 5.38
C PRO A 111 22.16 -6.65 5.99
N PHE A 112 21.21 -7.32 6.64
CA PHE A 112 20.18 -6.69 7.45
C PHE A 112 20.08 -7.38 8.81
N GLU A 113 19.58 -6.67 9.81
CA GLU A 113 19.45 -7.15 11.20
C GLU A 113 17.99 -7.39 11.55
N VAL A 114 17.75 -8.49 12.27
CA VAL A 114 16.44 -8.81 12.88
C VAL A 114 16.69 -9.12 14.35
N PRO A 115 16.10 -8.35 15.28
CA PRO A 115 15.35 -7.11 15.06
C PRO A 115 16.20 -5.97 14.48
N TRP A 116 15.56 -4.91 14.01
CA TRP A 116 16.21 -3.73 13.46
C TRP A 116 17.42 -3.26 14.28
N SER A 117 18.47 -2.81 13.59
CA SER A 117 19.49 -1.94 14.15
C SER A 117 18.89 -0.65 14.73
N GLU A 118 19.64 0.04 15.57
CA GLU A 118 19.22 1.36 16.09
C GLU A 118 18.88 2.35 14.97
N THR A 119 19.65 2.32 13.87
CA THR A 119 19.39 3.13 12.67
C THR A 119 18.04 2.78 12.04
N GLY A 120 17.77 1.48 11.85
CA GLY A 120 16.48 1.03 11.28
C GLY A 120 15.29 1.45 12.14
N GLN A 121 15.41 1.36 13.47
CA GLN A 121 14.38 1.80 14.41
C GLN A 121 14.16 3.32 14.33
N LYS A 122 15.21 4.12 14.31
CA LYS A 122 15.11 5.59 14.17
C LYS A 122 14.41 5.99 12.86
N ILE A 123 14.72 5.32 11.76
CA ILE A 123 14.06 5.56 10.48
C ILE A 123 12.56 5.22 10.60
N LYS A 124 12.22 4.07 11.17
CA LYS A 124 10.82 3.68 11.37
C LYS A 124 10.06 4.74 12.18
N LEU A 125 10.60 5.16 13.31
CA LEU A 125 9.99 6.21 14.15
C LEU A 125 9.81 7.53 13.40
N LYS A 126 10.80 7.92 12.58
CA LYS A 126 10.72 9.12 11.75
C LYS A 126 9.61 9.00 10.70
N LEU A 127 9.50 7.87 10.01
CA LEU A 127 8.44 7.65 9.04
C LEU A 127 7.06 7.60 9.72
N ASP A 128 6.97 6.96 10.89
CA ASP A 128 5.73 6.92 11.67
C ASP A 128 5.30 8.33 12.11
N SER A 129 6.25 9.22 12.43
CA SER A 129 5.91 10.60 12.81
C SER A 129 5.27 11.41 11.68
N PHE A 130 5.54 11.08 10.41
CA PHE A 130 4.91 11.76 9.27
C PHE A 130 3.39 11.54 9.20
N VAL A 131 2.87 10.51 9.88
CA VAL A 131 1.42 10.30 9.98
C VAL A 131 0.74 11.46 10.70
N LEU A 132 1.48 12.20 11.54
CA LEU A 132 0.97 13.39 12.24
C LEU A 132 0.72 14.59 11.31
N ASP A 133 1.26 14.57 10.08
CA ASP A 133 1.04 15.62 9.08
C ASP A 133 -0.42 15.68 8.59
N ASP A 134 -1.21 14.63 8.84
CA ASP A 134 -2.62 14.58 8.52
C ASP A 134 -3.43 13.98 9.69
N PRO A 135 -4.32 14.77 10.32
CA PRO A 135 -5.08 14.32 11.49
C PRO A 135 -5.99 13.10 11.23
N TYR A 136 -6.27 12.81 9.97
CA TYR A 136 -7.12 11.69 9.55
C TYR A 136 -6.36 10.50 8.99
N ALA A 137 -5.02 10.54 8.98
CA ALA A 137 -4.19 9.51 8.36
C ALA A 137 -4.34 8.11 8.96
N CYS A 138 -4.81 8.01 10.20
CA CYS A 138 -5.08 6.73 10.87
C CYS A 138 -6.43 6.12 10.50
N TYR A 139 -7.33 6.87 9.87
CA TYR A 139 -8.61 6.35 9.42
C TYR A 139 -8.46 5.69 8.05
N ASP A 140 -8.65 4.38 7.99
CA ASP A 140 -8.41 3.55 6.81
C ASP A 140 -9.69 3.10 6.08
N GLY A 141 -10.88 3.48 6.61
CA GLY A 141 -12.17 3.08 6.04
C GLY A 141 -12.50 1.61 6.24
N PHE A 142 -11.95 0.96 7.27
CA PHE A 142 -12.28 -0.42 7.61
C PHE A 142 -13.81 -0.61 7.70
N GLY A 143 -14.31 -1.68 7.07
CA GLY A 143 -15.75 -1.98 7.05
C GLY A 143 -16.53 -1.29 5.91
N LEU A 144 -15.91 -0.43 5.10
CA LEU A 144 -16.54 0.29 3.99
C LEU A 144 -16.24 -0.29 2.60
N GLN A 145 -15.83 -1.56 2.51
CA GLN A 145 -15.47 -2.21 1.24
C GLN A 145 -16.65 -2.41 0.28
N ASN A 146 -17.87 -2.49 0.83
CA ASN A 146 -19.11 -2.70 0.08
C ASN A 146 -20.08 -1.52 0.29
N ASP A 147 -19.55 -0.30 0.30
CA ASP A 147 -20.35 0.90 0.44
C ASP A 147 -21.25 1.15 -0.79
N PRO A 148 -22.50 1.66 -0.63
CA PRO A 148 -23.41 1.95 -1.74
C PRO A 148 -22.85 2.88 -2.81
N SER A 149 -21.84 3.67 -2.50
CA SER A 149 -21.15 4.56 -3.46
C SER A 149 -20.33 3.82 -4.52
N GLU A 150 -20.09 2.51 -4.35
CA GLU A 150 -19.18 1.71 -5.17
C GLU A 150 -17.72 2.21 -5.18
N ILE A 151 -17.37 3.19 -4.34
CA ILE A 151 -16.00 3.69 -4.18
C ILE A 151 -15.20 2.66 -3.37
N ASN A 152 -14.01 2.32 -3.83
CA ASN A 152 -13.05 1.60 -2.99
C ASN A 152 -12.44 2.58 -1.96
N ILE A 153 -13.24 2.92 -0.94
CA ILE A 153 -12.91 3.92 0.07
C ILE A 153 -11.57 3.63 0.76
N PRO A 154 -11.29 2.39 1.24
CA PRO A 154 -10.00 2.12 1.89
C PRO A 154 -8.79 2.38 1.00
N ALA A 155 -8.93 2.13 -0.29
CA ALA A 155 -7.83 2.35 -1.20
C ALA A 155 -7.62 3.83 -1.51
N VAL A 156 -8.69 4.62 -1.67
CA VAL A 156 -8.58 6.09 -1.84
C VAL A 156 -7.95 6.71 -0.61
N LEU A 157 -8.37 6.32 0.60
CA LEU A 157 -7.79 6.80 1.86
C LEU A 157 -6.31 6.42 2.00
N ARG A 158 -5.93 5.20 1.58
CA ARG A 158 -4.51 4.82 1.53
C ARG A 158 -3.71 5.76 0.64
N LEU A 159 -4.18 6.08 -0.57
CA LEU A 159 -3.49 7.02 -1.46
C LEU A 159 -3.43 8.42 -0.88
N ARG A 160 -4.50 8.87 -0.19
CA ARG A 160 -4.50 10.13 0.54
C ARG A 160 -3.39 10.16 1.61
N LYS A 161 -3.28 9.13 2.44
CA LYS A 161 -2.22 8.99 3.42
C LYS A 161 -0.83 9.07 2.79
N LEU A 162 -0.61 8.35 1.68
CA LEU A 162 0.67 8.36 0.98
C LEU A 162 1.02 9.75 0.44
N TRP A 163 0.04 10.46 -0.10
CA TRP A 163 0.21 11.82 -0.55
C TRP A 163 0.48 12.79 0.60
N LYS A 164 -0.41 12.87 1.60
CA LYS A 164 -0.34 13.86 2.68
C LYS A 164 0.88 13.64 3.60
N CYS A 165 1.15 12.40 3.98
CA CYS A 165 2.17 12.09 4.98
C CYS A 165 3.56 11.89 4.37
N TYR A 166 3.65 11.30 3.18
CA TYR A 166 4.92 10.85 2.60
C TYR A 166 5.31 11.57 1.30
N ASP A 167 4.55 12.58 0.89
CA ASP A 167 4.78 13.36 -0.35
C ASP A 167 4.71 12.51 -1.64
N MET A 168 3.99 11.38 -1.59
CA MET A 168 3.88 10.43 -2.70
C MET A 168 2.72 10.77 -3.66
N LYS A 169 2.53 12.06 -3.97
CA LYS A 169 1.45 12.55 -4.84
C LYS A 169 1.51 11.96 -6.24
N GLU A 170 2.69 11.90 -6.85
CA GLU A 170 2.86 11.37 -8.21
C GLU A 170 2.56 9.86 -8.28
N TYR A 171 2.94 9.11 -7.25
CA TYR A 171 2.49 7.73 -7.12
C TYR A 171 0.96 7.63 -6.99
N GLY A 172 0.36 8.51 -6.20
CA GLY A 172 -1.10 8.60 -6.07
C GLY A 172 -1.79 8.81 -7.42
N LYS A 173 -1.34 9.79 -8.21
CA LYS A 173 -1.86 10.07 -9.56
C LYS A 173 -1.69 8.86 -10.49
N TYR A 174 -0.51 8.24 -10.48
CA TYR A 174 -0.24 7.03 -11.25
C TYR A 174 -1.26 5.92 -10.94
N ARG A 175 -1.55 5.67 -9.65
CA ARG A 175 -2.52 4.66 -9.23
C ARG A 175 -3.95 5.03 -9.62
N TYR A 176 -4.34 6.30 -9.48
CA TYR A 176 -5.65 6.79 -9.92
C TYR A 176 -5.84 6.63 -11.43
N LYS A 177 -4.80 6.82 -12.23
CA LYS A 177 -4.84 6.59 -13.68
C LYS A 177 -5.17 5.13 -14.00
N ILE A 178 -4.53 4.18 -13.34
CA ILE A 178 -4.81 2.75 -13.50
C ILE A 178 -6.25 2.45 -13.11
N PHE A 179 -6.79 3.13 -12.11
CA PHE A 179 -8.16 2.97 -11.62
C PHE A 179 -9.23 3.44 -12.59
N GLN A 180 -8.85 4.14 -13.64
CA GLN A 180 -9.79 4.58 -14.70
C GLN A 180 -10.04 3.50 -15.78
N GLN A 181 -9.30 2.42 -15.78
CA GLN A 181 -9.50 1.31 -16.72
C GLN A 181 -10.80 0.57 -16.39
N LYS A 182 -11.61 0.29 -17.43
CA LYS A 182 -12.97 -0.23 -17.27
C LYS A 182 -13.06 -1.49 -16.41
N ASP A 183 -12.12 -2.39 -16.58
CA ASP A 183 -12.11 -3.70 -15.91
C ASP A 183 -11.10 -3.78 -14.74
N HIS A 184 -10.53 -2.64 -14.34
CA HIS A 184 -9.59 -2.61 -13.23
C HIS A 184 -10.37 -2.64 -11.91
N TRP A 185 -10.01 -3.57 -11.02
CA TRP A 185 -10.63 -3.76 -9.70
C TRP A 185 -10.54 -2.53 -8.76
N PHE A 186 -9.91 -1.46 -9.20
CA PHE A 186 -9.64 -0.27 -8.42
C PHE A 186 -9.84 1.04 -9.22
N PRO A 187 -11.04 1.31 -9.74
CA PRO A 187 -11.27 2.47 -10.59
C PRO A 187 -11.41 3.77 -9.77
N GLY A 188 -10.39 4.62 -9.79
CA GLY A 188 -10.38 5.92 -9.09
C GLY A 188 -11.49 6.86 -9.57
N ARG A 189 -11.98 6.71 -10.81
CA ARG A 189 -13.10 7.47 -11.35
C ARG A 189 -14.39 7.36 -10.52
N TYR A 190 -14.54 6.28 -9.78
CA TYR A 190 -15.73 6.11 -8.92
C TYR A 190 -15.71 7.02 -7.68
N ALA A 191 -14.60 7.65 -7.33
CA ALA A 191 -14.55 8.63 -6.25
C ALA A 191 -15.02 10.04 -6.70
N SER A 192 -15.90 10.14 -7.70
CA SER A 192 -16.52 11.38 -8.15
C SER A 192 -17.48 11.97 -7.10
N ASP A 193 -17.76 13.28 -7.20
CA ASP A 193 -18.68 13.96 -6.30
C ASP A 193 -20.06 13.30 -6.26
N GLU A 194 -20.56 12.83 -7.43
CA GLU A 194 -21.83 12.11 -7.52
C GLU A 194 -21.82 10.85 -6.64
N ASN A 195 -20.78 10.03 -6.72
CA ASN A 195 -20.69 8.80 -5.94
C ASN A 195 -20.37 9.08 -4.46
N ILE A 196 -19.56 10.08 -4.17
CA ILE A 196 -19.30 10.54 -2.80
C ILE A 196 -20.62 10.94 -2.11
N SER A 197 -21.58 11.50 -2.83
CA SER A 197 -22.90 11.83 -2.27
C SER A 197 -23.67 10.62 -1.74
N LYS A 198 -23.45 9.43 -2.34
CA LYS A 198 -24.14 8.17 -2.03
C LYS A 198 -23.53 7.40 -0.85
N ILE A 199 -22.42 7.88 -0.27
CA ILE A 199 -21.74 7.18 0.83
C ILE A 199 -22.65 7.03 2.04
N ASP A 200 -22.71 5.82 2.58
CA ASP A 200 -23.37 5.53 3.85
C ASP A 200 -22.44 5.90 5.03
N LEU A 201 -22.75 7.00 5.68
CA LEU A 201 -22.00 7.49 6.84
C LEU A 201 -22.34 6.79 8.16
N SER A 202 -23.31 5.87 8.19
CA SER A 202 -23.77 5.23 9.43
C SER A 202 -22.67 4.48 10.19
N LYS A 203 -21.65 4.01 9.46
CA LYS A 203 -20.46 3.30 9.99
C LYS A 203 -19.23 4.18 10.15
N VAL A 204 -19.36 5.46 9.83
CA VAL A 204 -18.22 6.40 9.88
C VAL A 204 -18.24 7.14 11.23
N PRO A 205 -17.13 7.21 11.96
CA PRO A 205 -17.05 8.00 13.17
C PRO A 205 -17.39 9.47 12.90
N LYS A 206 -18.17 10.10 13.80
CA LYS A 206 -18.69 11.47 13.61
C LYS A 206 -17.62 12.55 13.43
N ASN A 207 -16.42 12.31 13.93
CA ASN A 207 -15.27 13.21 13.81
C ASN A 207 -14.47 13.03 12.53
N ILE A 208 -14.86 12.10 11.64
CA ILE A 208 -14.19 11.85 10.37
C ILE A 208 -14.97 12.52 9.23
N PRO A 209 -14.43 13.55 8.58
CA PRO A 209 -15.06 14.22 7.44
C PRO A 209 -14.80 13.41 6.15
N LEU A 210 -15.35 12.20 6.07
CA LEU A 210 -15.02 11.24 5.02
C LEU A 210 -15.29 11.77 3.61
N LYS A 211 -16.42 12.43 3.39
CA LYS A 211 -16.79 12.96 2.06
C LYS A 211 -15.79 14.02 1.59
N GLU A 212 -15.43 14.93 2.47
CA GLU A 212 -14.44 15.98 2.21
C GLU A 212 -13.06 15.39 1.94
N MET A 213 -12.64 14.36 2.71
CA MET A 213 -11.38 13.68 2.51
C MET A 213 -11.31 13.02 1.12
N LEU A 214 -12.38 12.37 0.69
CA LEU A 214 -12.44 11.72 -0.63
C LEU A 214 -12.50 12.74 -1.75
N ALA A 215 -13.29 13.80 -1.62
CA ALA A 215 -13.39 14.88 -2.60
C ALA A 215 -12.04 15.59 -2.80
N GLU A 216 -11.36 15.93 -1.70
CA GLU A 216 -10.01 16.50 -1.72
C GLU A 216 -9.04 15.57 -2.44
N THR A 217 -9.06 14.28 -2.10
CA THR A 217 -8.16 13.29 -2.69
C THR A 217 -8.43 13.11 -4.18
N HIS A 218 -9.70 13.04 -4.56
CA HIS A 218 -10.10 12.94 -5.96
C HIS A 218 -9.64 14.15 -6.77
N LYS A 219 -9.89 15.37 -6.27
CA LYS A 219 -9.43 16.61 -6.91
C LYS A 219 -7.93 16.66 -7.16
N GLU A 220 -7.14 16.14 -6.23
CA GLU A 220 -5.66 16.20 -6.30
C GLU A 220 -5.02 15.09 -7.11
N LEU A 221 -5.64 13.90 -7.13
CA LEU A 221 -5.03 12.72 -7.75
C LEU A 221 -5.69 12.32 -9.09
N TYR A 222 -6.93 12.75 -9.33
CA TYR A 222 -7.62 12.44 -10.59
C TYR A 222 -7.16 13.38 -11.70
N THR A 223 -6.81 12.81 -12.85
CA THR A 223 -6.47 13.54 -14.08
C THR A 223 -7.31 13.01 -15.22
N PRO A 224 -8.30 13.77 -15.71
CA PRO A 224 -9.22 13.32 -16.75
C PRO A 224 -8.58 13.06 -18.11
N GLU A 225 -7.42 13.67 -18.41
CA GLU A 225 -6.78 13.69 -19.73
C GLU A 225 -5.90 12.47 -20.04
N TYR A 226 -5.87 11.45 -19.20
CA TYR A 226 -5.16 10.24 -19.56
C TYR A 226 -6.04 9.34 -20.45
N SER A 227 -6.23 9.74 -21.71
CA SER A 227 -6.54 8.77 -22.77
C SER A 227 -5.41 7.74 -22.77
N LEU A 228 -5.78 6.47 -22.66
CA LEU A 228 -4.85 5.36 -22.81
C LEU A 228 -4.05 5.58 -24.10
N ILE A 229 -2.75 5.88 -23.98
CA ILE A 229 -1.85 5.63 -25.09
C ILE A 229 -1.91 4.12 -25.25
N LYS A 230 -2.56 3.68 -26.33
CA LYS A 230 -2.47 2.29 -26.75
C LYS A 230 -1.01 2.04 -27.07
N GLU A 231 -0.33 1.26 -26.24
CA GLU A 231 0.88 0.53 -26.63
C GLU A 231 0.48 -0.67 -27.49
#